data_d84e8af74ab71078e7d657d5c2bd8e45
#
_entry.id   d84e8af74ab71078e7d657d5c2bd8e45
#
_cell.length_a   1.000
_cell.length_b   1.000
_cell.length_c   1.000
_cell.angle_alpha   90.00
_cell.angle_beta   90.00
_cell.angle_gamma   90.00
#
_symmetry.space_group_name_H-M   'P 1'
#
loop_
_entity.id
_entity.type
_entity.pdbx_description
1 polymer ?
#
loop_
_entity_poly.entity_id
_entity_poly.type
_entity_poly.pdbx_seq_one_letter_code
_entity_poly.pdbx_strand_id
1 'polypeptide(L)'
;MLDLLKRFGRPYAWRLIIGPATKLVEVVFDLLTPLVVARMIDEGVASRRPDVVVRYGLVLAGMAVAGILIVLICQKCASVTAQGMGTDMRRELYRRVNRLSFAQLDRFGTASLSTRIINDVNQVQLAVALAIRQLIRWPFLAVGSLIAAVVIDWRMGLIFAVCLPLVGAVFALVMAKSVPLFKTVQAKLDRVAQVVREGLGGARVVRAFVRERNERARLVEASDAHARVATAVGRLSAVLNPATFLVMNLGVCAILWSGAVRVDAGGLTQGQVVAFVNYMTQALLSIVYVANLVVVFTKASASAARIAEVLDCEPERQADAVCPSQAAHDTEPGSLQIPGASARPVPALDLASVSFTYAGAQAPALSNISFSLPAGATLGVIGGTGSGKTTLLELMAGLYEPACGEVHLFGNPVDAWDEADLRRAVAVVPQRSVLFAGTIRSNLCWRDPAAPDEALWGALDTAQAAEFVRALPKGLDAPVAAGGTNFSGGQRQRLAIARALVGSPRLLMLDDSYSALDVRTEAALRQALAHGAPAPLTQVVVSQRVSAVRNAQAIAVLDHGRLVGLGTHNELAATCEVYREICTSQQVSVPPVLSHAACREVAE
;
A
#
# COMPACT_ATOMS: atom_id res chain seq x y z
N MET A 1 -10.39 -13.74 6.99
CA MET A 1 -11.42 -13.67 5.94
C MET A 1 -12.85 -13.62 6.49
N LEU A 2 -13.21 -14.47 7.44
CA LEU A 2 -14.55 -14.46 8.04
C LEU A 2 -14.89 -13.12 8.73
N ASP A 3 -13.94 -12.48 9.38
CA ASP A 3 -14.14 -11.19 10.04
C ASP A 3 -14.42 -10.06 9.04
N LEU A 4 -13.70 -10.03 7.91
CA LEU A 4 -14.00 -9.10 6.83
C LEU A 4 -15.38 -9.36 6.22
N LEU A 5 -15.77 -10.63 6.07
CA LEU A 5 -17.10 -10.98 5.59
C LEU A 5 -18.19 -10.53 6.58
N LYS A 6 -17.97 -10.67 7.88
CA LYS A 6 -18.89 -10.15 8.91
C LYS A 6 -18.97 -8.62 8.90
N ARG A 7 -17.82 -7.95 8.75
CA ARG A 7 -17.73 -6.47 8.76
C ARG A 7 -18.37 -5.84 7.53
N PHE A 8 -18.04 -6.31 6.32
CA PHE A 8 -18.48 -5.74 5.05
C PHE A 8 -19.63 -6.47 4.36
N GLY A 9 -19.97 -7.70 4.81
CA GLY A 9 -21.04 -8.50 4.22
C GLY A 9 -22.44 -8.17 4.73
N ARG A 10 -22.57 -7.51 5.90
CA ARG A 10 -23.88 -7.19 6.50
C ARG A 10 -24.86 -6.49 5.54
N PRO A 11 -24.48 -5.45 4.76
CA PRO A 11 -25.39 -4.81 3.81
C PRO A 11 -25.86 -5.72 2.69
N TYR A 12 -25.15 -6.82 2.45
CA TYR A 12 -25.39 -7.77 1.36
C TYR A 12 -25.90 -9.14 1.88
N ALA A 13 -26.26 -9.25 3.19
CA ALA A 13 -26.56 -10.52 3.85
C ALA A 13 -27.64 -11.35 3.12
N TRP A 14 -28.73 -10.72 2.67
CA TRP A 14 -29.79 -11.43 1.94
C TRP A 14 -29.30 -12.00 0.59
N ARG A 15 -28.37 -11.29 -0.11
CA ARG A 15 -27.76 -11.81 -1.36
C ARG A 15 -26.75 -12.92 -1.11
N LEU A 16 -26.06 -12.87 0.03
CA LEU A 16 -25.15 -13.94 0.50
C LEU A 16 -25.92 -15.23 0.85
N ILE A 17 -27.23 -15.16 1.11
CA ILE A 17 -28.09 -16.31 1.34
C ILE A 17 -28.78 -16.76 0.06
N ILE A 18 -29.43 -15.84 -0.68
CA ILE A 18 -30.18 -16.18 -1.89
C ILE A 18 -29.27 -16.69 -3.01
N GLY A 19 -28.08 -16.10 -3.20
CA GLY A 19 -27.15 -16.55 -4.23
C GLY A 19 -26.79 -18.03 -4.11
N PRO A 20 -26.25 -18.48 -2.98
CA PRO A 20 -25.99 -19.90 -2.74
C PRO A 20 -27.25 -20.79 -2.74
N ALA A 21 -28.38 -20.29 -2.24
CA ALA A 21 -29.64 -21.07 -2.25
C ALA A 21 -30.15 -21.32 -3.68
N THR A 22 -30.10 -20.31 -4.56
CA THR A 22 -30.43 -20.49 -5.97
C THR A 22 -29.45 -21.45 -6.65
N LYS A 23 -28.18 -21.44 -6.25
CA LYS A 23 -27.17 -22.38 -6.77
C LYS A 23 -27.43 -23.82 -6.35
N LEU A 24 -27.98 -24.04 -5.14
CA LEU A 24 -28.40 -25.37 -4.69
C LEU A 24 -29.55 -25.89 -5.56
N VAL A 25 -30.55 -25.08 -5.87
CA VAL A 25 -31.65 -25.46 -6.79
C VAL A 25 -31.13 -25.84 -8.17
N GLU A 26 -30.14 -25.09 -8.70
CA GLU A 26 -29.49 -25.45 -9.98
C GLU A 26 -28.83 -26.84 -9.90
N VAL A 27 -28.11 -27.14 -8.81
CA VAL A 27 -27.48 -28.46 -8.60
C VAL A 27 -28.53 -29.60 -8.59
N VAL A 28 -29.69 -29.35 -8.03
CA VAL A 28 -30.81 -30.35 -8.07
C VAL A 28 -31.23 -30.57 -9.53
N PHE A 29 -31.34 -29.55 -10.35
CA PHE A 29 -31.65 -29.72 -11.78
C PHE A 29 -30.53 -30.46 -12.53
N ASP A 30 -29.25 -30.16 -12.24
CA ASP A 30 -28.11 -30.88 -12.80
C ASP A 30 -28.14 -32.37 -12.47
N LEU A 31 -28.58 -32.75 -11.22
CA LEU A 31 -28.71 -34.12 -10.79
C LEU A 31 -29.97 -34.82 -11.35
N LEU A 32 -31.07 -34.10 -11.57
CA LEU A 32 -32.29 -34.66 -12.14
C LEU A 32 -32.19 -34.86 -13.66
N THR A 33 -31.42 -34.07 -14.36
CA THR A 33 -31.27 -34.14 -15.81
C THR A 33 -30.91 -35.54 -16.33
N PRO A 34 -29.88 -36.25 -15.79
CA PRO A 34 -29.56 -37.61 -16.22
C PRO A 34 -30.68 -38.61 -15.97
N LEU A 35 -31.49 -38.45 -14.90
CA LEU A 35 -32.64 -39.31 -14.61
C LEU A 35 -33.80 -39.12 -15.62
N VAL A 36 -34.06 -37.84 -15.97
CA VAL A 36 -35.09 -37.53 -17.01
C VAL A 36 -34.66 -38.08 -18.35
N VAL A 37 -33.35 -37.96 -18.69
CA VAL A 37 -32.80 -38.55 -19.94
C VAL A 37 -32.92 -40.09 -19.89
N ALA A 38 -32.65 -40.73 -18.77
CA ALA A 38 -32.79 -42.17 -18.62
C ALA A 38 -34.20 -42.62 -18.89
N ARG A 39 -35.21 -41.97 -18.29
CA ARG A 39 -36.63 -42.27 -18.54
C ARG A 39 -37.03 -42.00 -19.99
N MET A 40 -36.55 -40.93 -20.62
CA MET A 40 -36.79 -40.66 -22.03
C MET A 40 -36.28 -41.78 -22.94
N ILE A 41 -35.12 -42.37 -22.60
CA ILE A 41 -34.55 -43.49 -23.36
C ILE A 41 -35.39 -44.77 -23.11
N ASP A 42 -35.68 -45.12 -21.86
CA ASP A 42 -36.35 -46.37 -21.49
C ASP A 42 -37.82 -46.42 -21.89
N GLU A 43 -38.60 -45.37 -21.62
CA GLU A 43 -40.02 -45.30 -21.89
C GLU A 43 -40.34 -44.78 -23.30
N GLY A 44 -39.46 -43.96 -23.88
CA GLY A 44 -39.67 -43.34 -25.17
C GLY A 44 -38.98 -44.07 -26.33
N VAL A 45 -37.63 -44.13 -26.28
CA VAL A 45 -36.84 -44.67 -27.40
C VAL A 45 -36.95 -46.20 -27.44
N ALA A 46 -36.72 -46.89 -26.33
CA ALA A 46 -36.78 -48.35 -26.28
C ALA A 46 -38.20 -48.90 -26.60
N SER A 47 -39.24 -48.20 -26.16
CA SER A 47 -40.64 -48.53 -26.44
C SER A 47 -41.18 -47.97 -27.75
N ARG A 48 -40.35 -47.29 -28.57
CA ARG A 48 -40.72 -46.66 -29.86
C ARG A 48 -41.92 -45.70 -29.77
N ARG A 49 -42.01 -44.94 -28.67
CA ARG A 49 -43.10 -44.00 -28.38
C ARG A 49 -42.63 -42.54 -28.55
N PRO A 50 -42.79 -41.93 -29.73
CA PRO A 50 -42.31 -40.58 -30.00
C PRO A 50 -43.02 -39.52 -29.14
N ASP A 51 -44.29 -39.75 -28.74
CA ASP A 51 -45.07 -38.90 -27.83
C ASP A 51 -44.37 -38.71 -26.48
N VAL A 52 -43.82 -39.77 -25.95
CA VAL A 52 -43.09 -39.79 -24.68
C VAL A 52 -41.75 -39.08 -24.78
N VAL A 53 -41.04 -39.26 -25.93
CA VAL A 53 -39.78 -38.55 -26.21
C VAL A 53 -40.00 -37.05 -26.26
N VAL A 54 -41.06 -36.60 -26.97
CA VAL A 54 -41.39 -35.17 -27.05
C VAL A 54 -41.77 -34.61 -25.68
N ARG A 55 -42.54 -35.35 -24.87
CA ARG A 55 -42.91 -34.92 -23.50
C ARG A 55 -41.71 -34.71 -22.62
N TYR A 56 -40.77 -35.69 -22.53
CA TYR A 56 -39.56 -35.56 -21.71
C TYR A 56 -38.61 -34.50 -22.31
N GLY A 57 -38.55 -34.35 -23.61
CA GLY A 57 -37.83 -33.27 -24.29
C GLY A 57 -38.34 -31.87 -23.89
N LEU A 58 -39.65 -31.69 -23.79
CA LEU A 58 -40.25 -30.44 -23.28
C LEU A 58 -39.93 -30.22 -21.79
N VAL A 59 -39.91 -31.29 -20.97
CA VAL A 59 -39.49 -31.18 -19.57
C VAL A 59 -38.03 -30.74 -19.46
N LEU A 60 -37.13 -31.32 -20.25
CA LEU A 60 -35.71 -30.91 -20.29
C LEU A 60 -35.54 -29.45 -20.74
N ALA A 61 -36.29 -29.02 -21.80
CA ALA A 61 -36.30 -27.64 -22.24
C ALA A 61 -36.80 -26.69 -21.14
N GLY A 62 -37.86 -27.05 -20.43
CA GLY A 62 -38.38 -26.31 -19.29
C GLY A 62 -37.36 -26.20 -18.14
N MET A 63 -36.69 -27.32 -17.79
CA MET A 63 -35.63 -27.33 -16.80
C MET A 63 -34.44 -26.44 -17.22
N ALA A 64 -34.07 -26.45 -18.51
CA ALA A 64 -32.98 -25.61 -19.01
C ALA A 64 -33.33 -24.10 -18.90
N VAL A 65 -34.56 -23.72 -19.32
CA VAL A 65 -35.03 -22.31 -19.20
C VAL A 65 -35.09 -21.88 -17.74
N ALA A 66 -35.66 -22.71 -16.85
CA ALA A 66 -35.67 -22.43 -15.40
C ALA A 66 -34.26 -22.33 -14.83
N GLY A 67 -33.35 -23.22 -15.24
CA GLY A 67 -31.95 -23.19 -14.86
C GLY A 67 -31.25 -21.89 -15.26
N ILE A 68 -31.45 -21.39 -16.48
CA ILE A 68 -30.90 -20.11 -16.94
C ILE A 68 -31.38 -18.96 -16.05
N LEU A 69 -32.67 -18.88 -15.74
CA LEU A 69 -33.21 -17.84 -14.85
C LEU A 69 -32.59 -17.88 -13.45
N ILE A 70 -32.44 -19.06 -12.89
CA ILE A 70 -31.80 -19.28 -11.58
C ILE A 70 -30.33 -18.87 -11.62
N VAL A 71 -29.60 -19.24 -12.66
CA VAL A 71 -28.18 -18.83 -12.85
C VAL A 71 -28.07 -17.32 -12.93
N LEU A 72 -28.94 -16.63 -13.67
CA LEU A 72 -28.91 -15.16 -13.79
C LEU A 72 -29.12 -14.47 -12.44
N ILE A 73 -30.05 -14.97 -11.62
CA ILE A 73 -30.28 -14.46 -10.26
C ILE A 73 -29.00 -14.64 -9.39
N CYS A 74 -28.42 -15.83 -9.41
CA CYS A 74 -27.19 -16.12 -8.69
C CYS A 74 -26.04 -15.21 -9.15
N GLN A 75 -25.85 -15.05 -10.46
CA GLN A 75 -24.81 -14.18 -11.04
C GLN A 75 -24.98 -12.73 -10.59
N LYS A 76 -26.21 -12.21 -10.61
CA LYS A 76 -26.52 -10.87 -10.14
C LYS A 76 -26.20 -10.72 -8.64
N CYS A 77 -26.62 -11.65 -7.82
CA CYS A 77 -26.31 -11.65 -6.38
C CYS A 77 -24.80 -11.68 -6.13
N ALA A 78 -24.07 -12.56 -6.81
CA ALA A 78 -22.62 -12.69 -6.67
C ALA A 78 -21.88 -11.42 -7.12
N SER A 79 -22.23 -10.87 -8.30
CA SER A 79 -21.58 -9.68 -8.83
C SER A 79 -21.82 -8.45 -7.96
N VAL A 80 -23.08 -8.16 -7.60
CA VAL A 80 -23.38 -6.98 -6.77
C VAL A 80 -22.74 -7.08 -5.39
N THR A 81 -22.77 -8.26 -4.78
CA THR A 81 -22.16 -8.46 -3.46
C THR A 81 -20.64 -8.32 -3.52
N ALA A 82 -19.99 -9.00 -4.46
CA ALA A 82 -18.53 -8.96 -4.56
C ALA A 82 -18.01 -7.56 -4.91
N GLN A 83 -18.65 -6.87 -5.86
CA GLN A 83 -18.25 -5.50 -6.24
C GLN A 83 -18.56 -4.48 -5.14
N GLY A 84 -19.73 -4.59 -4.50
CA GLY A 84 -20.13 -3.70 -3.40
C GLY A 84 -19.16 -3.84 -2.21
N MET A 85 -18.92 -5.07 -1.75
CA MET A 85 -17.94 -5.32 -0.67
C MET A 85 -16.54 -4.82 -1.03
N GLY A 86 -16.10 -5.02 -2.29
CA GLY A 86 -14.80 -4.50 -2.75
C GLY A 86 -14.71 -2.97 -2.69
N THR A 87 -15.79 -2.28 -3.06
CA THR A 87 -15.87 -0.81 -3.00
C THR A 87 -15.86 -0.32 -1.55
N ASP A 88 -16.62 -0.98 -0.67
CA ASP A 88 -16.69 -0.60 0.75
C ASP A 88 -15.35 -0.85 1.45
N MET A 89 -14.67 -1.97 1.16
CA MET A 89 -13.33 -2.25 1.67
C MET A 89 -12.31 -1.20 1.21
N ARG A 90 -12.31 -0.81 -0.08
CA ARG A 90 -11.40 0.24 -0.59
C ARG A 90 -11.66 1.58 0.07
N ARG A 91 -12.93 1.96 0.24
CA ARG A 91 -13.32 3.22 0.91
C ARG A 91 -12.82 3.26 2.35
N GLU A 92 -13.01 2.17 3.08
CA GLU A 92 -12.60 2.11 4.49
C GLU A 92 -11.08 2.04 4.64
N LEU A 93 -10.39 1.24 3.80
CA LEU A 93 -8.92 1.20 3.76
C LEU A 93 -8.33 2.59 3.45
N TYR A 94 -8.87 3.27 2.44
CA TYR A 94 -8.39 4.61 2.08
C TYR A 94 -8.62 5.62 3.23
N ARG A 95 -9.81 5.56 3.87
CA ARG A 95 -10.10 6.38 5.06
C ARG A 95 -9.12 6.09 6.19
N ARG A 96 -8.80 4.81 6.43
CA ARG A 96 -7.88 4.40 7.49
C ARG A 96 -6.46 4.83 7.18
N VAL A 97 -5.97 4.61 5.96
CA VAL A 97 -4.64 5.03 5.52
C VAL A 97 -4.41 6.53 5.70
N ASN A 98 -5.42 7.36 5.41
CA ASN A 98 -5.33 8.82 5.62
C ASN A 98 -5.32 9.23 7.10
N ARG A 99 -5.56 8.31 8.04
CA ARG A 99 -5.53 8.54 9.49
C ARG A 99 -4.36 7.86 10.18
N LEU A 100 -3.52 7.12 9.44
CA LEU A 100 -2.31 6.51 9.99
C LEU A 100 -1.31 7.60 10.36
N SER A 101 -0.59 7.39 11.47
CA SER A 101 0.57 8.21 11.82
C SER A 101 1.70 8.04 10.79
N PHE A 102 2.63 8.99 10.72
CA PHE A 102 3.78 8.90 9.84
C PHE A 102 4.63 7.65 10.15
N ALA A 103 4.80 7.31 11.41
CA ALA A 103 5.49 6.09 11.83
C ALA A 103 4.82 4.82 11.30
N GLN A 104 3.48 4.76 11.32
CA GLN A 104 2.72 3.66 10.75
C GLN A 104 2.80 3.62 9.22
N LEU A 105 2.78 4.79 8.55
CA LEU A 105 2.97 4.88 7.10
C LEU A 105 4.34 4.37 6.67
N ASP A 106 5.39 4.68 7.42
CA ASP A 106 6.74 4.17 7.16
C ASP A 106 6.84 2.67 7.39
N ARG A 107 6.21 2.16 8.48
CA ARG A 107 6.15 0.71 8.77
C ARG A 107 5.48 -0.09 7.65
N PHE A 108 4.36 0.38 7.14
CA PHE A 108 3.65 -0.32 6.05
C PHE A 108 4.27 -0.08 4.68
N GLY A 109 4.79 1.10 4.44
CA GLY A 109 5.28 1.58 3.15
C GLY A 109 4.17 1.86 2.13
N THR A 110 4.27 2.95 1.39
CA THR A 110 3.24 3.41 0.44
C THR A 110 2.97 2.40 -0.69
N ALA A 111 4.00 1.71 -1.18
CA ALA A 111 3.86 0.68 -2.21
C ALA A 111 3.05 -0.53 -1.72
N SER A 112 3.26 -0.95 -0.48
CA SER A 112 2.51 -2.05 0.15
C SER A 112 1.05 -1.66 0.38
N LEU A 113 0.78 -0.46 0.90
CA LEU A 113 -0.58 0.06 1.10
C LEU A 113 -1.35 0.14 -0.21
N SER A 114 -0.72 0.63 -1.29
CA SER A 114 -1.32 0.64 -2.63
C SER A 114 -1.67 -0.77 -3.12
N THR A 115 -0.77 -1.74 -2.91
CA THR A 115 -1.02 -3.15 -3.26
C THR A 115 -2.19 -3.73 -2.48
N ARG A 116 -2.33 -3.40 -1.19
CA ARG A 116 -3.44 -3.86 -0.34
C ARG A 116 -4.78 -3.30 -0.83
N ILE A 117 -4.85 -2.00 -1.18
CA ILE A 117 -6.08 -1.36 -1.66
C ILE A 117 -6.50 -1.90 -3.03
N ILE A 118 -5.55 -2.17 -3.93
CA ILE A 118 -5.85 -2.58 -5.31
C ILE A 118 -5.90 -4.10 -5.43
N ASN A 119 -4.79 -4.78 -5.18
CA ASN A 119 -4.65 -6.20 -5.51
C ASN A 119 -5.27 -7.11 -4.45
N ASP A 120 -5.03 -6.84 -3.15
CA ASP A 120 -5.55 -7.70 -2.09
C ASP A 120 -7.07 -7.63 -2.00
N VAL A 121 -7.66 -6.44 -2.15
CA VAL A 121 -9.13 -6.30 -2.23
C VAL A 121 -9.69 -7.07 -3.43
N ASN A 122 -9.02 -7.04 -4.61
CA ASN A 122 -9.44 -7.82 -5.78
C ASN A 122 -9.43 -9.33 -5.51
N GLN A 123 -8.42 -9.85 -4.78
CA GLN A 123 -8.37 -11.29 -4.42
C GLN A 123 -9.52 -11.68 -3.48
N VAL A 124 -9.82 -10.87 -2.48
CA VAL A 124 -10.96 -11.11 -1.58
C VAL A 124 -12.28 -11.02 -2.35
N GLN A 125 -12.43 -10.02 -3.21
CA GLN A 125 -13.60 -9.83 -4.07
C GLN A 125 -13.86 -11.05 -4.99
N LEU A 126 -12.80 -11.57 -5.62
CA LEU A 126 -12.87 -12.78 -6.44
C LEU A 126 -13.34 -13.98 -5.61
N ALA A 127 -12.76 -14.16 -4.41
CA ALA A 127 -13.14 -15.27 -3.52
C ALA A 127 -14.60 -15.18 -3.08
N VAL A 128 -15.11 -13.99 -2.75
CA VAL A 128 -16.54 -13.78 -2.42
C VAL A 128 -17.44 -14.14 -3.60
N ALA A 129 -17.09 -13.72 -4.82
CA ALA A 129 -17.85 -14.07 -6.02
C ALA A 129 -17.87 -15.58 -6.25
N LEU A 130 -16.73 -16.26 -6.11
CA LEU A 130 -16.62 -17.71 -6.29
C LEU A 130 -17.27 -18.48 -5.14
N ALA A 131 -17.26 -17.95 -3.90
CA ALA A 131 -17.97 -18.54 -2.79
C ALA A 131 -19.48 -18.64 -3.08
N ILE A 132 -20.09 -17.56 -3.54
CA ILE A 132 -21.52 -17.53 -3.85
C ILE A 132 -21.86 -18.46 -5.02
N ARG A 133 -21.00 -18.52 -6.05
CA ARG A 133 -21.27 -19.25 -7.29
C ARG A 133 -20.92 -20.72 -7.24
N GLN A 134 -19.83 -21.08 -6.57
CA GLN A 134 -19.17 -22.38 -6.78
C GLN A 134 -18.90 -23.18 -5.52
N LEU A 135 -18.77 -22.53 -4.35
CA LEU A 135 -18.40 -23.22 -3.11
C LEU A 135 -19.43 -24.30 -2.71
N ILE A 136 -20.71 -24.04 -2.97
CA ILE A 136 -21.78 -25.03 -2.70
C ILE A 136 -21.93 -25.96 -3.89
N ARG A 137 -21.92 -25.47 -5.13
CA ARG A 137 -22.23 -26.25 -6.33
C ARG A 137 -21.39 -27.52 -6.43
N TRP A 138 -20.08 -27.39 -6.45
CA TRP A 138 -19.19 -28.51 -6.79
C TRP A 138 -19.17 -29.61 -5.74
N PRO A 139 -19.08 -29.34 -4.41
CA PRO A 139 -19.19 -30.39 -3.40
C PRO A 139 -20.55 -31.11 -3.42
N PHE A 140 -21.65 -30.33 -3.57
CA PHE A 140 -22.99 -30.93 -3.63
C PHE A 140 -23.18 -31.76 -4.91
N LEU A 141 -22.63 -31.36 -6.03
CA LEU A 141 -22.71 -32.11 -7.28
C LEU A 141 -21.90 -33.42 -7.18
N ALA A 142 -20.69 -33.40 -6.57
CA ALA A 142 -19.87 -34.57 -6.38
C ALA A 142 -20.57 -35.59 -5.46
N VAL A 143 -21.05 -35.15 -4.28
CA VAL A 143 -21.72 -35.99 -3.31
C VAL A 143 -23.10 -36.44 -3.85
N GLY A 144 -23.85 -35.53 -4.47
CA GLY A 144 -25.15 -35.81 -5.06
C GLY A 144 -25.08 -36.85 -6.18
N SER A 145 -24.07 -36.77 -7.05
CA SER A 145 -23.85 -37.76 -8.11
C SER A 145 -23.54 -39.16 -7.53
N LEU A 146 -22.74 -39.21 -6.47
CA LEU A 146 -22.46 -40.48 -5.76
C LEU A 146 -23.73 -41.05 -5.14
N ILE A 147 -24.50 -40.22 -4.41
CA ILE A 147 -25.76 -40.64 -3.79
C ILE A 147 -26.75 -41.13 -4.86
N ALA A 148 -26.93 -40.38 -5.96
CA ALA A 148 -27.80 -40.76 -7.07
C ALA A 148 -27.38 -42.12 -7.67
N ALA A 149 -26.07 -42.33 -7.86
CA ALA A 149 -25.55 -43.61 -8.34
C ALA A 149 -25.86 -44.77 -7.39
N VAL A 150 -25.64 -44.60 -6.08
CA VAL A 150 -25.91 -45.62 -5.06
C VAL A 150 -27.42 -45.94 -4.96
N VAL A 151 -28.28 -44.93 -5.07
CA VAL A 151 -29.75 -45.09 -5.01
C VAL A 151 -30.28 -45.84 -6.22
N ILE A 152 -29.70 -45.63 -7.41
CA ILE A 152 -30.11 -46.35 -8.62
C ILE A 152 -29.66 -47.83 -8.50
N ASP A 153 -28.38 -48.04 -8.21
CA ASP A 153 -27.83 -49.38 -8.00
C ASP A 153 -26.56 -49.31 -7.14
N TRP A 154 -26.58 -49.93 -5.98
CA TRP A 154 -25.49 -49.90 -5.01
C TRP A 154 -24.18 -50.51 -5.54
N ARG A 155 -24.26 -51.53 -6.41
CA ARG A 155 -23.08 -52.19 -7.00
C ARG A 155 -22.38 -51.26 -8.01
N MET A 156 -23.18 -50.54 -8.82
CA MET A 156 -22.63 -49.49 -9.70
C MET A 156 -22.08 -48.32 -8.88
N GLY A 157 -22.69 -47.98 -7.77
CA GLY A 157 -22.20 -47.00 -6.80
C GLY A 157 -20.81 -47.30 -6.25
N LEU A 158 -20.42 -48.61 -6.11
CA LEU A 158 -19.05 -48.98 -5.72
C LEU A 158 -18.00 -48.54 -6.70
N ILE A 159 -18.30 -48.51 -8.01
CA ILE A 159 -17.36 -47.99 -9.02
C ILE A 159 -17.05 -46.49 -8.73
N PHE A 160 -18.08 -45.71 -8.37
CA PHE A 160 -17.90 -44.31 -7.99
C PHE A 160 -17.09 -44.19 -6.68
N ALA A 161 -17.40 -45.04 -5.69
CA ALA A 161 -16.71 -45.04 -4.40
C ALA A 161 -15.21 -45.36 -4.52
N VAL A 162 -14.79 -46.05 -5.61
CA VAL A 162 -13.37 -46.30 -5.93
C VAL A 162 -12.78 -45.17 -6.79
N CYS A 163 -13.48 -44.73 -7.85
CA CYS A 163 -12.97 -43.76 -8.79
C CYS A 163 -12.80 -42.36 -8.18
N LEU A 164 -13.74 -41.89 -7.34
CA LEU A 164 -13.66 -40.56 -6.74
C LEU A 164 -12.45 -40.38 -5.81
N PRO A 165 -12.18 -41.30 -4.84
CA PRO A 165 -10.97 -41.18 -4.03
C PRO A 165 -9.69 -41.34 -4.84
N LEU A 166 -9.69 -42.17 -5.89
CA LEU A 166 -8.52 -42.35 -6.77
C LEU A 166 -8.15 -41.05 -7.51
N VAL A 167 -9.15 -40.37 -8.06
CA VAL A 167 -8.93 -39.04 -8.67
C VAL A 167 -8.48 -38.01 -7.63
N GLY A 168 -9.10 -38.02 -6.44
CA GLY A 168 -8.68 -37.18 -5.31
C GLY A 168 -7.21 -37.44 -4.92
N ALA A 169 -6.78 -38.71 -4.87
CA ALA A 169 -5.41 -39.10 -4.56
C ALA A 169 -4.43 -38.64 -5.65
N VAL A 170 -4.75 -38.81 -6.93
CA VAL A 170 -3.95 -38.30 -8.06
C VAL A 170 -3.77 -36.80 -7.94
N PHE A 171 -4.88 -36.08 -7.69
CA PHE A 171 -4.84 -34.63 -7.52
C PHE A 171 -3.97 -34.23 -6.32
N ALA A 172 -4.19 -34.84 -5.15
CA ALA A 172 -3.43 -34.55 -3.94
C ALA A 172 -1.92 -34.78 -4.13
N LEU A 173 -1.56 -35.88 -4.80
CA LEU A 173 -0.17 -36.23 -5.06
C LEU A 173 0.51 -35.22 -6.02
N VAL A 174 -0.17 -34.84 -7.10
CA VAL A 174 0.35 -33.83 -8.04
C VAL A 174 0.46 -32.46 -7.33
N MET A 175 -0.54 -32.06 -6.56
CA MET A 175 -0.53 -30.80 -5.82
C MET A 175 0.57 -30.76 -4.76
N ALA A 176 0.73 -31.83 -3.98
CA ALA A 176 1.79 -31.91 -2.96
C ALA A 176 3.19 -31.72 -3.54
N LYS A 177 3.43 -32.23 -4.76
CA LYS A 177 4.71 -32.03 -5.48
C LYS A 177 4.80 -30.70 -6.20
N SER A 178 3.69 -30.15 -6.71
CA SER A 178 3.68 -28.92 -7.50
C SER A 178 3.78 -27.65 -6.62
N VAL A 179 3.15 -27.63 -5.46
CA VAL A 179 3.11 -26.44 -4.58
C VAL A 179 4.51 -25.93 -4.18
N PRO A 180 5.47 -26.77 -3.72
CA PRO A 180 6.81 -26.30 -3.39
C PRO A 180 7.57 -25.81 -4.64
N LEU A 181 7.36 -26.43 -5.78
CA LEU A 181 7.96 -26.00 -7.05
C LEU A 181 7.40 -24.65 -7.52
N PHE A 182 6.10 -24.37 -7.34
CA PHE A 182 5.51 -23.06 -7.61
C PHE A 182 6.15 -21.95 -6.79
N LYS A 183 6.48 -22.20 -5.51
CA LYS A 183 7.23 -21.25 -4.70
C LYS A 183 8.60 -20.94 -5.30
N THR A 184 9.29 -21.98 -5.78
CA THR A 184 10.60 -21.82 -6.45
C THR A 184 10.48 -21.06 -7.77
N VAL A 185 9.45 -21.33 -8.59
CA VAL A 185 9.15 -20.56 -9.80
C VAL A 185 8.98 -19.08 -9.46
N GLN A 186 8.18 -18.77 -8.43
CA GLN A 186 7.97 -17.39 -8.02
C GLN A 186 9.27 -16.71 -7.58
N ALA A 187 10.09 -17.35 -6.75
CA ALA A 187 11.38 -16.82 -6.34
C ALA A 187 12.34 -16.56 -7.52
N LYS A 188 12.33 -17.43 -8.54
CA LYS A 188 13.12 -17.21 -9.77
C LYS A 188 12.54 -16.08 -10.63
N LEU A 189 11.22 -15.93 -10.70
CA LEU A 189 10.56 -14.82 -11.38
C LEU A 189 10.88 -13.48 -10.70
N ASP A 190 10.88 -13.44 -9.37
CA ASP A 190 11.25 -12.25 -8.60
C ASP A 190 12.72 -11.85 -8.88
N ARG A 191 13.60 -12.85 -9.06
CA ARG A 191 15.00 -12.59 -9.48
C ARG A 191 15.09 -11.98 -10.87
N VAL A 192 14.32 -12.49 -11.86
CA VAL A 192 14.22 -11.87 -13.20
C VAL A 192 13.73 -10.43 -13.08
N ALA A 193 12.65 -10.20 -12.33
CA ALA A 193 12.10 -8.86 -12.13
C ALA A 193 13.10 -7.92 -11.44
N GLN A 194 13.92 -8.42 -10.51
CA GLN A 194 14.99 -7.66 -9.87
C GLN A 194 16.04 -7.24 -10.89
N VAL A 195 16.57 -8.16 -11.71
CA VAL A 195 17.58 -7.86 -12.74
C VAL A 195 17.05 -6.82 -13.73
N VAL A 196 15.79 -6.94 -14.15
CA VAL A 196 15.16 -5.97 -15.05
C VAL A 196 15.05 -4.59 -14.39
N ARG A 197 14.61 -4.50 -13.12
CA ARG A 197 14.53 -3.23 -12.40
C ARG A 197 15.90 -2.57 -12.23
N GLU A 198 16.93 -3.35 -11.88
CA GLU A 198 18.32 -2.87 -11.77
C GLU A 198 18.82 -2.36 -13.12
N GLY A 199 18.63 -3.12 -14.20
CA GLY A 199 19.05 -2.75 -15.55
C GLY A 199 18.35 -1.50 -16.08
N LEU A 200 17.02 -1.37 -15.87
CA LEU A 200 16.26 -0.19 -16.29
C LEU A 200 16.60 1.04 -15.43
N GLY A 201 16.68 0.89 -14.11
CA GLY A 201 17.07 1.96 -13.21
C GLY A 201 18.50 2.44 -13.44
N GLY A 202 19.41 1.50 -13.75
CA GLY A 202 20.82 1.76 -14.04
C GLY A 202 21.15 1.94 -15.52
N ALA A 203 20.19 2.09 -16.43
CA ALA A 203 20.42 2.09 -17.89
C ALA A 203 21.47 3.12 -18.35
N ARG A 204 21.52 4.29 -17.71
CA ARG A 204 22.54 5.31 -17.99
C ARG A 204 23.94 4.84 -17.60
N VAL A 205 24.06 4.17 -16.46
CA VAL A 205 25.33 3.62 -15.96
C VAL A 205 25.79 2.47 -16.85
N VAL A 206 24.89 1.54 -17.19
CA VAL A 206 25.17 0.40 -18.08
C VAL A 206 25.71 0.90 -19.43
N ARG A 207 25.09 1.93 -20.03
CA ARG A 207 25.55 2.55 -21.29
C ARG A 207 26.86 3.30 -21.13
N ALA A 208 27.03 4.07 -20.03
CA ALA A 208 28.25 4.84 -19.80
C ALA A 208 29.48 3.94 -19.65
N PHE A 209 29.32 2.72 -19.11
CA PHE A 209 30.40 1.76 -18.93
C PHE A 209 30.43 0.64 -20.00
N VAL A 210 29.58 0.73 -21.03
CA VAL A 210 29.49 -0.26 -22.14
C VAL A 210 29.31 -1.70 -21.60
N ARG A 211 28.40 -1.88 -20.61
CA ARG A 211 28.17 -3.16 -19.92
C ARG A 211 26.90 -3.89 -20.36
N GLU A 212 26.34 -3.55 -21.53
CA GLU A 212 25.11 -4.14 -22.05
C GLU A 212 25.21 -5.65 -22.20
N ARG A 213 26.39 -6.17 -22.63
CA ARG A 213 26.62 -7.61 -22.76
C ARG A 213 26.52 -8.34 -21.41
N ASN A 214 27.07 -7.73 -20.35
CA ASN A 214 27.04 -8.32 -19.01
C ASN A 214 25.61 -8.36 -18.47
N GLU A 215 24.86 -7.25 -18.59
CA GLU A 215 23.47 -7.19 -18.14
C GLU A 215 22.56 -8.13 -18.94
N ARG A 216 22.79 -8.25 -20.25
CA ARG A 216 22.09 -9.25 -21.07
C ARG A 216 22.39 -10.67 -20.61
N ALA A 217 23.64 -10.99 -20.30
CA ALA A 217 24.03 -12.31 -19.81
C ALA A 217 23.36 -12.63 -18.46
N ARG A 218 23.34 -11.68 -17.52
CA ARG A 218 22.63 -11.81 -16.23
C ARG A 218 21.13 -12.06 -16.41
N LEU A 219 20.50 -11.33 -17.35
CA LEU A 219 19.07 -11.51 -17.65
C LEU A 219 18.80 -12.89 -18.27
N VAL A 220 19.63 -13.33 -19.22
CA VAL A 220 19.50 -14.65 -19.85
C VAL A 220 19.66 -15.75 -18.81
N GLU A 221 20.69 -15.69 -17.95
CA GLU A 221 20.91 -16.67 -16.88
C GLU A 221 19.71 -16.75 -15.92
N ALA A 222 19.19 -15.60 -15.46
CA ALA A 222 18.02 -15.54 -14.59
C ALA A 222 16.76 -16.08 -15.28
N SER A 223 16.57 -15.75 -16.56
CA SER A 223 15.44 -16.22 -17.38
C SER A 223 15.51 -17.73 -17.63
N ASP A 224 16.69 -18.25 -17.94
CA ASP A 224 16.89 -19.69 -18.14
C ASP A 224 16.69 -20.50 -16.85
N ALA A 225 17.15 -19.95 -15.72
CA ALA A 225 16.90 -20.55 -14.41
C ALA A 225 15.41 -20.60 -14.08
N HIS A 226 14.66 -19.52 -14.36
CA HIS A 226 13.21 -19.49 -14.25
C HIS A 226 12.55 -20.50 -15.20
N ALA A 227 12.92 -20.50 -16.48
CA ALA A 227 12.35 -21.36 -17.51
C ALA A 227 12.52 -22.86 -17.19
N ARG A 228 13.69 -23.28 -16.68
CA ARG A 228 13.93 -24.68 -16.26
C ARG A 228 12.95 -25.11 -15.17
N VAL A 229 12.75 -24.31 -14.12
CA VAL A 229 11.85 -24.65 -13.03
C VAL A 229 10.39 -24.57 -13.47
N ALA A 230 10.01 -23.54 -14.24
CA ALA A 230 8.67 -23.37 -14.79
C ALA A 230 8.30 -24.56 -15.71
N THR A 231 9.24 -25.03 -16.55
CA THR A 231 9.04 -26.21 -17.39
C THR A 231 8.87 -27.49 -16.56
N ALA A 232 9.63 -27.65 -15.49
CA ALA A 232 9.48 -28.80 -14.58
C ALA A 232 8.09 -28.83 -13.92
N VAL A 233 7.61 -27.68 -13.46
CA VAL A 233 6.23 -27.54 -12.93
C VAL A 233 5.20 -27.80 -14.03
N GLY A 234 5.42 -27.25 -15.22
CA GLY A 234 4.55 -27.46 -16.38
C GLY A 234 4.41 -28.94 -16.73
N ARG A 235 5.53 -29.67 -16.79
CA ARG A 235 5.53 -31.13 -17.04
C ARG A 235 4.78 -31.90 -15.96
N LEU A 236 4.99 -31.57 -14.68
CA LEU A 236 4.29 -32.23 -13.57
C LEU A 236 2.79 -31.93 -13.62
N SER A 237 2.41 -30.67 -13.85
CA SER A 237 1.02 -30.25 -13.96
C SER A 237 0.33 -30.85 -15.20
N ALA A 238 1.06 -31.01 -16.30
CA ALA A 238 0.55 -31.60 -17.53
C ALA A 238 0.12 -33.08 -17.35
N VAL A 239 0.67 -33.80 -16.38
CA VAL A 239 0.25 -35.18 -16.05
C VAL A 239 -1.15 -35.22 -15.41
N LEU A 240 -1.59 -34.13 -14.78
CA LEU A 240 -2.86 -34.10 -14.03
C LEU A 240 -4.06 -34.46 -14.92
N ASN A 241 -4.20 -33.78 -16.07
CA ASN A 241 -5.35 -34.01 -16.96
C ASN A 241 -5.35 -35.43 -17.56
N PRO A 242 -4.26 -35.92 -18.18
CA PRO A 242 -4.24 -37.30 -18.69
C PRO A 242 -4.51 -38.36 -17.61
N ALA A 243 -3.93 -38.21 -16.41
CA ALA A 243 -4.15 -39.15 -15.34
C ALA A 243 -5.62 -39.15 -14.84
N THR A 244 -6.22 -37.96 -14.70
CA THR A 244 -7.61 -37.80 -14.32
C THR A 244 -8.54 -38.37 -15.39
N PHE A 245 -8.28 -38.08 -16.66
CA PHE A 245 -9.06 -38.63 -17.78
C PHE A 245 -8.91 -40.14 -17.92
N LEU A 246 -7.73 -40.70 -17.65
CA LEU A 246 -7.51 -42.13 -17.63
C LEU A 246 -8.41 -42.82 -16.59
N VAL A 247 -8.41 -42.31 -15.34
CA VAL A 247 -9.28 -42.86 -14.28
C VAL A 247 -10.75 -42.73 -14.65
N MET A 248 -11.14 -41.55 -15.22
CA MET A 248 -12.49 -41.30 -15.67
C MET A 248 -12.93 -42.32 -16.75
N ASN A 249 -12.13 -42.50 -17.80
CA ASN A 249 -12.47 -43.37 -18.91
C ASN A 249 -12.48 -44.84 -18.47
N LEU A 250 -11.55 -45.27 -17.59
CA LEU A 250 -11.59 -46.59 -16.99
C LEU A 250 -12.85 -46.81 -16.15
N GLY A 251 -13.27 -45.79 -15.38
CA GLY A 251 -14.53 -45.82 -14.65
C GLY A 251 -15.75 -45.90 -15.58
N VAL A 252 -15.76 -45.14 -16.66
CA VAL A 252 -16.82 -45.23 -17.69
C VAL A 252 -16.83 -46.61 -18.38
N CYS A 253 -15.67 -47.15 -18.73
CA CYS A 253 -15.59 -48.52 -19.26
C CYS A 253 -16.12 -49.58 -18.28
N ALA A 254 -15.77 -49.44 -16.99
CA ALA A 254 -16.27 -50.33 -15.94
C ALA A 254 -17.80 -50.21 -15.77
N ILE A 255 -18.33 -48.97 -15.86
CA ILE A 255 -19.80 -48.73 -15.84
C ILE A 255 -20.48 -49.38 -17.05
N LEU A 256 -19.94 -49.19 -18.25
CA LEU A 256 -20.53 -49.75 -19.46
C LEU A 256 -20.47 -51.27 -19.47
N TRP A 257 -19.33 -51.86 -19.07
CA TRP A 257 -19.18 -53.32 -18.99
C TRP A 257 -20.13 -53.95 -17.94
N SER A 258 -20.07 -53.42 -16.71
CA SER A 258 -20.94 -53.91 -15.62
C SER A 258 -22.40 -53.62 -15.91
N GLY A 259 -22.71 -52.47 -16.49
CA GLY A 259 -24.03 -52.04 -16.93
C GLY A 259 -24.62 -52.96 -17.98
N ALA A 260 -23.82 -53.32 -19.04
CA ALA A 260 -24.25 -54.23 -20.08
C ALA A 260 -24.66 -55.60 -19.53
N VAL A 261 -23.80 -56.21 -18.68
CA VAL A 261 -24.07 -57.50 -18.02
C VAL A 261 -25.39 -57.43 -17.17
N ARG A 262 -25.62 -56.31 -16.51
CA ARG A 262 -26.81 -56.15 -15.67
C ARG A 262 -28.07 -55.81 -16.44
N VAL A 263 -27.97 -55.15 -17.57
CA VAL A 263 -29.07 -54.90 -18.50
C VAL A 263 -29.52 -56.23 -19.10
N ASP A 264 -28.58 -57.09 -19.51
CA ASP A 264 -28.85 -58.42 -20.04
C ASP A 264 -29.54 -59.34 -18.99
N ALA A 265 -29.10 -59.19 -17.72
CA ALA A 265 -29.73 -59.90 -16.59
C ALA A 265 -31.06 -59.27 -16.12
N GLY A 266 -31.58 -58.22 -16.77
CA GLY A 266 -32.83 -57.54 -16.41
C GLY A 266 -32.76 -56.70 -15.12
N GLY A 267 -31.56 -56.47 -14.57
CA GLY A 267 -31.38 -55.72 -13.32
C GLY A 267 -31.23 -54.21 -13.47
N LEU A 268 -30.97 -53.74 -14.67
CA LEU A 268 -30.83 -52.32 -15.02
C LEU A 268 -31.45 -52.02 -16.38
N THR A 269 -31.78 -50.75 -16.61
CA THR A 269 -32.24 -50.29 -17.92
C THR A 269 -31.10 -49.59 -18.71
N GLN A 270 -31.25 -49.47 -20.05
CA GLN A 270 -30.26 -48.82 -20.88
C GLN A 270 -30.13 -47.33 -20.53
N GLY A 271 -31.23 -46.65 -20.22
CA GLY A 271 -31.25 -45.25 -19.79
C GLY A 271 -30.51 -45.04 -18.47
N GLN A 272 -30.63 -45.99 -17.51
CA GLN A 272 -29.89 -45.92 -16.25
C GLN A 272 -28.38 -46.01 -16.46
N VAL A 273 -27.90 -46.83 -17.39
CA VAL A 273 -26.44 -46.88 -17.72
C VAL A 273 -25.95 -45.56 -18.27
N VAL A 274 -26.73 -44.91 -19.14
CA VAL A 274 -26.40 -43.56 -19.63
C VAL A 274 -26.38 -42.54 -18.50
N ALA A 275 -27.29 -42.60 -17.55
CA ALA A 275 -27.30 -41.74 -16.36
C ALA A 275 -26.03 -41.93 -15.52
N PHE A 276 -25.57 -43.16 -15.29
CA PHE A 276 -24.32 -43.45 -14.58
C PHE A 276 -23.12 -42.82 -15.25
N VAL A 277 -22.99 -42.87 -16.60
CA VAL A 277 -21.89 -42.23 -17.34
C VAL A 277 -21.90 -40.71 -17.12
N ASN A 278 -23.10 -40.08 -17.18
CA ASN A 278 -23.25 -38.63 -16.92
C ASN A 278 -22.86 -38.27 -15.48
N TYR A 279 -23.34 -39.03 -14.47
CA TYR A 279 -22.98 -38.80 -13.07
C TYR A 279 -21.49 -38.96 -12.82
N MET A 280 -20.83 -39.97 -13.41
CA MET A 280 -19.40 -40.16 -13.31
C MET A 280 -18.65 -38.93 -13.82
N THR A 281 -19.00 -38.42 -15.00
CA THR A 281 -18.40 -37.24 -15.57
C THR A 281 -18.59 -36.00 -14.71
N GLN A 282 -19.81 -35.76 -14.22
CA GLN A 282 -20.10 -34.63 -13.31
C GLN A 282 -19.31 -34.74 -11.99
N ALA A 283 -19.26 -35.90 -11.38
CA ALA A 283 -18.55 -36.11 -10.11
C ALA A 283 -17.06 -35.85 -10.24
N LEU A 284 -16.43 -36.35 -11.31
CA LEU A 284 -14.99 -36.16 -11.54
C LEU A 284 -14.61 -34.71 -11.88
N LEU A 285 -15.40 -34.02 -12.72
CA LEU A 285 -15.21 -32.59 -12.97
C LEU A 285 -15.36 -31.77 -11.68
N SER A 286 -16.29 -32.15 -10.80
CA SER A 286 -16.51 -31.46 -9.52
C SER A 286 -15.28 -31.49 -8.63
N ILE A 287 -14.55 -32.59 -8.56
CA ILE A 287 -13.32 -32.69 -7.75
C ILE A 287 -12.26 -31.72 -8.24
N VAL A 288 -12.06 -31.62 -9.57
CA VAL A 288 -11.09 -30.70 -10.15
C VAL A 288 -11.42 -29.24 -9.82
N TYR A 289 -12.70 -28.87 -9.88
CA TYR A 289 -13.13 -27.53 -9.53
C TYR A 289 -13.00 -27.22 -8.04
N VAL A 290 -13.33 -28.14 -7.15
CA VAL A 290 -13.14 -27.98 -5.69
C VAL A 290 -11.67 -27.70 -5.37
N ALA A 291 -10.77 -28.43 -6.00
CA ALA A 291 -9.34 -28.25 -5.79
C ALA A 291 -8.84 -26.85 -6.23
N ASN A 292 -9.31 -26.34 -7.36
CA ASN A 292 -9.01 -24.97 -7.80
C ASN A 292 -9.55 -23.93 -6.82
N LEU A 293 -10.74 -24.15 -6.25
CA LEU A 293 -11.31 -23.25 -5.24
C LEU A 293 -10.42 -23.13 -4.01
N VAL A 294 -9.85 -24.22 -3.52
CA VAL A 294 -8.95 -24.21 -2.36
C VAL A 294 -7.78 -23.25 -2.59
N VAL A 295 -7.18 -23.26 -3.78
CA VAL A 295 -6.07 -22.34 -4.13
C VAL A 295 -6.52 -20.89 -4.07
N VAL A 296 -7.69 -20.56 -4.64
CA VAL A 296 -8.22 -19.19 -4.63
C VAL A 296 -8.52 -18.72 -3.22
N PHE A 297 -9.17 -19.55 -2.41
CA PHE A 297 -9.50 -19.19 -1.03
C PHE A 297 -8.27 -19.05 -0.13
N THR A 298 -7.23 -19.85 -0.35
CA THR A 298 -5.95 -19.70 0.37
C THR A 298 -5.31 -18.35 0.08
N LYS A 299 -5.23 -17.95 -1.20
CA LYS A 299 -4.71 -16.63 -1.61
C LYS A 299 -5.54 -15.49 -1.02
N ALA A 300 -6.86 -15.60 -1.13
CA ALA A 300 -7.77 -14.59 -0.60
C ALA A 300 -7.69 -14.47 0.94
N SER A 301 -7.47 -15.57 1.65
CA SER A 301 -7.28 -15.55 3.10
C SER A 301 -6.01 -14.81 3.51
N ALA A 302 -4.89 -15.01 2.79
CA ALA A 302 -3.66 -14.26 3.00
C ALA A 302 -3.83 -12.76 2.71
N SER A 303 -4.53 -12.41 1.60
CA SER A 303 -4.85 -11.02 1.27
C SER A 303 -5.78 -10.38 2.31
N ALA A 304 -6.77 -11.14 2.81
CA ALA A 304 -7.67 -10.68 3.86
C ALA A 304 -6.94 -10.39 5.19
N ALA A 305 -5.93 -11.18 5.54
CA ALA A 305 -5.10 -10.93 6.72
C ALA A 305 -4.33 -9.60 6.61
N ARG A 306 -3.73 -9.34 5.43
CA ARG A 306 -3.02 -8.06 5.19
C ARG A 306 -3.95 -6.84 5.20
N ILE A 307 -5.19 -7.00 4.71
CA ILE A 307 -6.22 -5.96 4.79
C ILE A 307 -6.60 -5.70 6.25
N ALA A 308 -6.85 -6.76 7.03
CA ALA A 308 -7.22 -6.66 8.43
C ALA A 308 -6.12 -5.96 9.26
N GLU A 309 -4.85 -6.27 9.01
CA GLU A 309 -3.71 -5.62 9.67
C GLU A 309 -3.76 -4.07 9.57
N VAL A 310 -4.15 -3.52 8.41
CA VAL A 310 -4.29 -2.07 8.23
C VAL A 310 -5.57 -1.53 8.88
N LEU A 311 -6.68 -2.28 8.78
CA LEU A 311 -7.97 -1.85 9.32
C LEU A 311 -8.00 -1.86 10.86
N ASP A 312 -7.25 -2.76 11.47
CA ASP A 312 -7.20 -2.98 12.91
C ASP A 312 -6.02 -2.21 13.57
N CYS A 313 -5.18 -1.55 12.73
CA CYS A 313 -4.10 -0.70 13.23
C CYS A 313 -4.71 0.54 13.90
N GLU A 314 -4.64 0.61 15.21
CA GLU A 314 -5.02 1.81 15.95
C GLU A 314 -3.90 2.87 15.89
N PRO A 315 -4.22 4.19 15.96
CA PRO A 315 -3.20 5.22 16.11
C PRO A 315 -2.42 4.93 17.40
N GLU A 316 -1.21 4.42 17.25
CA GLU A 316 -0.32 4.19 18.38
C GLU A 316 0.22 5.54 18.87
N ARG A 317 -0.09 5.94 20.11
CA ARG A 317 0.79 6.81 20.88
C ARG A 317 2.04 5.99 21.18
N GLN A 318 3.23 6.49 20.86
CA GLN A 318 4.50 5.84 21.20
C GLN A 318 4.73 5.89 22.72
N ALA A 319 3.90 5.19 23.49
CA ALA A 319 3.96 5.18 24.96
C ALA A 319 5.08 4.27 25.53
N ASP A 320 5.76 3.45 24.71
CA ASP A 320 6.68 2.41 25.18
C ASP A 320 8.15 2.58 24.74
N ALA A 321 8.56 3.80 24.35
CA ALA A 321 9.98 4.07 24.18
C ALA A 321 10.64 4.17 25.56
N VAL A 322 11.45 3.20 25.93
CA VAL A 322 12.31 3.26 27.12
C VAL A 322 13.20 4.48 26.99
N CYS A 323 12.93 5.52 27.78
CA CYS A 323 13.84 6.65 27.92
C CYS A 323 15.24 6.10 28.29
N PRO A 324 16.31 6.39 27.52
CA PRO A 324 17.63 5.99 27.93
C PRO A 324 17.85 6.56 29.34
N SER A 325 18.05 5.65 30.30
CA SER A 325 18.31 5.98 31.70
C SER A 325 19.31 7.14 31.75
N GLN A 326 18.93 8.21 32.43
CA GLN A 326 19.83 9.30 32.80
C GLN A 326 20.96 8.74 33.60
N ALA A 327 22.02 8.26 32.93
CA ALA A 327 23.29 8.07 33.56
C ALA A 327 23.81 9.46 33.92
N ALA A 328 23.87 9.70 35.23
CA ALA A 328 24.25 10.93 35.88
C ALA A 328 25.35 11.70 35.14
N HIS A 329 24.99 12.83 34.57
CA HIS A 329 25.83 14.00 34.54
C HIS A 329 24.97 15.15 35.06
N ASP A 330 25.22 15.50 36.34
CA ASP A 330 24.82 16.75 36.96
C ASP A 330 25.48 17.92 36.19
N THR A 331 24.85 18.28 35.10
CA THR A 331 25.01 19.60 34.48
C THR A 331 23.59 20.13 34.36
N GLU A 332 23.28 21.10 35.22
CA GLU A 332 22.00 21.84 35.08
C GLU A 332 21.77 22.17 33.61
N PRO A 333 20.56 21.96 33.06
CA PRO A 333 20.24 22.39 31.72
C PRO A 333 20.32 23.91 31.71
N GLY A 334 21.47 24.43 31.31
CA GLY A 334 21.61 25.83 30.95
C GLY A 334 20.65 26.10 29.82
N SER A 335 19.49 26.67 30.14
CA SER A 335 18.58 27.24 29.13
C SER A 335 19.36 28.33 28.43
N LEU A 336 19.98 28.01 27.28
CA LEU A 336 20.60 28.98 26.39
C LEU A 336 19.49 29.89 25.87
N GLN A 337 19.34 31.03 26.54
CA GLN A 337 18.40 32.08 26.17
C GLN A 337 19.01 32.87 25.02
N ILE A 338 18.21 33.11 23.99
CA ILE A 338 18.59 34.03 22.90
C ILE A 338 18.71 35.44 23.51
N PRO A 339 19.85 36.13 23.35
CA PRO A 339 20.01 37.48 23.92
C PRO A 339 19.00 38.47 23.33
N GLY A 340 18.20 39.13 24.17
CA GLY A 340 17.32 40.23 23.78
C GLY A 340 15.86 40.17 24.20
N ALA A 341 15.40 39.14 24.92
CA ALA A 341 13.99 39.04 25.34
C ALA A 341 13.78 39.64 26.76
N SER A 342 13.37 40.87 26.82
CA SER A 342 12.78 41.46 28.05
C SER A 342 11.30 41.11 28.11
N ALA A 343 10.81 40.59 29.28
CA ALA A 343 9.43 40.16 29.59
C ALA A 343 8.91 39.03 28.71
N ARG A 344 8.82 37.80 29.26
CA ARG A 344 8.58 36.51 28.57
C ARG A 344 7.30 36.48 27.72
N PRO A 345 7.31 36.80 26.44
CA PRO A 345 6.27 36.38 25.54
C PRO A 345 6.33 34.85 25.37
N VAL A 346 5.16 34.21 25.27
CA VAL A 346 5.07 32.75 25.01
C VAL A 346 5.88 32.42 23.76
N PRO A 347 6.87 31.49 23.86
CA PRO A 347 7.70 31.13 22.72
C PRO A 347 6.84 30.49 21.62
N ALA A 348 7.20 30.71 20.36
CA ALA A 348 6.53 30.05 19.25
C ALA A 348 6.88 28.56 19.18
N LEU A 349 8.08 28.20 19.61
CA LEU A 349 8.54 26.82 19.64
C LEU A 349 9.44 26.65 20.88
N ASP A 350 9.19 25.59 21.66
CA ASP A 350 9.99 25.23 22.82
C ASP A 350 10.17 23.72 22.88
N LEU A 351 11.42 23.27 22.98
CA LEU A 351 11.80 21.87 23.08
C LEU A 351 12.46 21.63 24.42
N ALA A 352 11.99 20.65 25.17
CA ALA A 352 12.51 20.26 26.46
C ALA A 352 13.02 18.82 26.41
N SER A 353 14.34 18.63 26.39
CA SER A 353 15.03 17.31 26.44
C SER A 353 14.52 16.28 25.43
N VAL A 354 14.24 16.73 24.21
CA VAL A 354 13.63 15.91 23.16
C VAL A 354 14.61 14.87 22.64
N SER A 355 14.19 13.61 22.69
CA SER A 355 14.91 12.48 22.09
C SER A 355 13.97 11.66 21.19
N PHE A 356 14.51 11.09 20.12
CA PHE A 356 13.71 10.32 19.18
C PHE A 356 14.52 9.18 18.53
N THR A 357 13.84 8.03 18.35
CA THR A 357 14.39 6.86 17.66
C THR A 357 13.35 6.33 16.67
N TYR A 358 13.74 6.14 15.41
CA TYR A 358 12.85 5.52 14.42
C TYR A 358 12.58 4.06 14.75
N ALA A 359 11.38 3.59 14.44
CA ALA A 359 11.00 2.18 14.65
C ALA A 359 11.98 1.24 13.93
N GLY A 360 12.57 0.29 14.71
CA GLY A 360 13.55 -0.66 14.20
C GLY A 360 14.99 -0.14 14.11
N ALA A 361 15.27 1.13 14.42
CA ALA A 361 16.63 1.65 14.54
C ALA A 361 17.26 1.28 15.88
N GLN A 362 18.57 0.98 15.86
CA GLN A 362 19.34 0.65 17.08
C GLN A 362 19.88 1.88 17.81
N ALA A 363 20.01 3.00 17.12
CA ALA A 363 20.55 4.25 17.66
C ALA A 363 19.51 5.37 17.56
N PRO A 364 19.48 6.30 18.54
CA PRO A 364 18.61 7.46 18.49
C PRO A 364 19.00 8.39 17.34
N ALA A 365 17.99 8.89 16.63
CA ALA A 365 18.16 9.90 15.59
C ALA A 365 18.39 11.30 16.18
N LEU A 366 17.80 11.56 17.38
CA LEU A 366 18.01 12.78 18.16
C LEU A 366 18.14 12.41 19.65
N SER A 367 19.01 13.13 20.35
CA SER A 367 19.30 12.90 21.77
C SER A 367 19.36 14.21 22.54
N ASN A 368 18.45 14.38 23.50
CA ASN A 368 18.43 15.47 24.48
C ASN A 368 18.53 16.88 23.86
N ILE A 369 17.65 17.19 22.92
CA ILE A 369 17.58 18.50 22.27
C ILE A 369 16.70 19.44 23.10
N SER A 370 17.26 20.59 23.50
CA SER A 370 16.55 21.62 24.24
C SER A 370 16.88 23.00 23.69
N PHE A 371 15.87 23.77 23.30
CA PHE A 371 16.00 25.18 22.93
C PHE A 371 14.60 25.81 22.84
N SER A 372 14.58 27.16 22.87
CA SER A 372 13.35 27.94 22.75
C SER A 372 13.49 29.00 21.67
N LEU A 373 12.43 29.20 20.85
CA LEU A 373 12.37 30.17 19.75
C LEU A 373 11.23 31.18 19.98
N PRO A 374 11.51 32.47 20.10
CA PRO A 374 10.49 33.50 20.20
C PRO A 374 9.60 33.59 18.95
N ALA A 375 8.37 34.09 19.12
CA ALA A 375 7.47 34.37 17.99
C ALA A 375 8.07 35.45 17.07
N GLY A 376 7.95 35.26 15.76
CA GLY A 376 8.50 36.15 14.74
C GLY A 376 10.01 36.01 14.50
N ALA A 377 10.69 35.14 15.21
CA ALA A 377 12.12 34.88 14.99
C ALA A 377 12.37 33.80 13.91
N THR A 378 13.57 33.85 13.33
CA THR A 378 14.05 32.83 12.38
C THR A 378 15.11 31.97 13.05
N LEU A 379 14.88 30.65 13.08
CA LEU A 379 15.85 29.64 13.47
C LEU A 379 16.49 29.01 12.21
N GLY A 380 17.79 29.05 12.12
CA GLY A 380 18.54 28.25 11.17
C GLY A 380 18.91 26.91 11.82
N VAL A 381 18.75 25.80 11.11
CA VAL A 381 19.22 24.48 11.55
C VAL A 381 20.26 23.97 10.56
N ILE A 382 21.49 23.77 11.02
CA ILE A 382 22.62 23.36 10.17
C ILE A 382 23.33 22.13 10.76
N GLY A 383 23.99 21.37 9.89
CA GLY A 383 24.77 20.18 10.28
C GLY A 383 25.05 19.28 9.09
N GLY A 384 25.88 18.30 9.25
CA GLY A 384 26.22 17.30 8.23
C GLY A 384 25.01 16.47 7.74
N THR A 385 25.21 15.72 6.67
CA THR A 385 24.20 14.74 6.23
C THR A 385 24.02 13.67 7.31
N GLY A 386 22.77 13.33 7.65
CA GLY A 386 22.48 12.35 8.71
C GLY A 386 22.58 12.89 10.13
N SER A 387 22.76 14.20 10.35
CA SER A 387 22.83 14.78 11.71
C SER A 387 21.47 14.92 12.43
N GLY A 388 20.35 14.53 11.79
CA GLY A 388 19.02 14.57 12.40
C GLY A 388 18.17 15.81 12.09
N LYS A 389 18.59 16.68 11.14
CA LYS A 389 17.90 17.95 10.82
C LYS A 389 16.44 17.76 10.40
N THR A 390 16.17 16.89 9.43
CA THR A 390 14.81 16.59 8.95
C THR A 390 13.98 15.98 10.07
N THR A 391 14.56 15.06 10.87
CA THR A 391 13.89 14.46 12.03
C THR A 391 13.49 15.50 13.07
N LEU A 392 14.37 16.47 13.34
CA LEU A 392 14.06 17.58 14.25
C LEU A 392 12.90 18.42 13.70
N LEU A 393 12.91 18.75 12.42
CA LEU A 393 11.83 19.49 11.77
C LEU A 393 10.51 18.72 11.84
N GLU A 394 10.52 17.42 11.58
CA GLU A 394 9.34 16.55 11.62
C GLU A 394 8.73 16.47 13.02
N LEU A 395 9.55 16.41 14.07
CA LEU A 395 9.09 16.46 15.47
C LEU A 395 8.47 17.82 15.81
N MET A 396 9.15 18.92 15.43
CA MET A 396 8.61 20.28 15.62
C MET A 396 7.31 20.51 14.88
N ALA A 397 7.12 19.85 13.74
CA ALA A 397 5.89 19.92 12.95
C ALA A 397 4.75 19.01 13.49
N GLY A 398 5.02 18.20 14.53
CA GLY A 398 4.07 17.22 15.04
C GLY A 398 3.72 16.12 14.04
N LEU A 399 4.68 15.71 13.20
CA LEU A 399 4.54 14.58 12.28
C LEU A 399 4.94 13.26 12.96
N TYR A 400 5.87 13.33 13.90
CA TYR A 400 6.25 12.27 14.82
C TYR A 400 6.13 12.73 16.26
N GLU A 401 5.93 11.79 17.16
CA GLU A 401 5.94 12.03 18.61
C GLU A 401 7.36 11.77 19.16
N PRO A 402 7.87 12.60 20.07
CA PRO A 402 9.17 12.34 20.70
C PRO A 402 9.11 11.08 21.57
N ALA A 403 10.22 10.33 21.61
CA ALA A 403 10.34 9.18 22.50
C ALA A 403 10.48 9.62 23.97
N CYS A 404 11.16 10.76 24.20
CA CYS A 404 11.31 11.40 25.50
C CYS A 404 11.33 12.91 25.31
N GLY A 405 10.94 13.65 26.34
CA GLY A 405 10.86 15.12 26.32
C GLY A 405 9.54 15.61 25.72
N GLU A 406 9.44 16.91 25.59
CA GLU A 406 8.22 17.58 25.12
C GLU A 406 8.51 18.63 24.06
N VAL A 407 7.62 18.78 23.11
CA VAL A 407 7.62 19.84 22.08
C VAL A 407 6.40 20.70 22.29
N HIS A 408 6.59 21.99 22.53
CA HIS A 408 5.52 22.95 22.70
C HIS A 408 5.49 23.93 21.51
N LEU A 409 4.31 24.19 20.99
CA LEU A 409 4.05 25.19 19.97
C LEU A 409 3.12 26.25 20.54
N PHE A 410 3.59 27.50 20.52
CA PHE A 410 2.85 28.66 21.03
C PHE A 410 2.34 28.45 22.48
N GLY A 411 3.16 27.77 23.31
CA GLY A 411 2.91 27.49 24.71
C GLY A 411 2.07 26.25 25.00
N ASN A 412 1.58 25.54 23.99
CA ASN A 412 0.82 24.31 24.17
C ASN A 412 1.62 23.09 23.66
N PRO A 413 1.57 21.95 24.35
CA PRO A 413 2.17 20.72 23.85
C PRO A 413 1.60 20.36 22.46
N VAL A 414 2.43 19.83 21.57
CA VAL A 414 2.01 19.50 20.19
C VAL A 414 0.90 18.46 20.16
N ASP A 415 0.91 17.52 21.09
CA ASP A 415 -0.11 16.45 21.22
C ASP A 415 -1.47 16.95 21.76
N ALA A 416 -1.51 18.15 22.36
CA ALA A 416 -2.74 18.78 22.84
C ALA A 416 -3.48 19.58 21.74
N TRP A 417 -2.84 19.80 20.59
CA TRP A 417 -3.48 20.53 19.50
C TRP A 417 -4.50 19.66 18.76
N ASP A 418 -5.63 20.28 18.35
CA ASP A 418 -6.44 19.70 17.28
C ASP A 418 -5.65 19.68 15.96
N GLU A 419 -5.73 18.57 15.21
CA GLU A 419 -4.93 18.40 13.99
C GLU A 419 -5.20 19.52 12.96
N ALA A 420 -6.45 19.94 12.80
CA ALA A 420 -6.80 20.98 11.86
C ALA A 420 -6.22 22.34 12.26
N ASP A 421 -6.22 22.67 13.56
CA ASP A 421 -5.68 23.91 14.08
C ASP A 421 -4.16 23.93 14.04
N LEU A 422 -3.52 22.79 14.36
CA LEU A 422 -2.07 22.61 14.19
C LEU A 422 -1.66 22.87 12.74
N ARG A 423 -2.35 22.23 11.78
CA ARG A 423 -2.04 22.40 10.36
C ARG A 423 -2.37 23.80 9.82
N ARG A 424 -3.27 24.55 10.45
CA ARG A 424 -3.47 25.98 10.15
C ARG A 424 -2.35 26.85 10.71
N ALA A 425 -1.82 26.53 11.89
CA ALA A 425 -0.76 27.31 12.52
C ALA A 425 0.62 27.04 11.91
N VAL A 426 0.90 25.77 11.56
CA VAL A 426 2.21 25.31 11.09
C VAL A 426 2.16 24.92 9.61
N ALA A 427 3.10 25.42 8.82
CA ALA A 427 3.30 25.02 7.42
C ALA A 427 4.69 24.41 7.23
N VAL A 428 4.76 23.30 6.53
CA VAL A 428 6.01 22.60 6.23
C VAL A 428 6.21 22.53 4.73
N VAL A 429 7.39 22.91 4.28
CA VAL A 429 7.86 22.71 2.90
C VAL A 429 8.93 21.61 2.94
N PRO A 430 8.62 20.39 2.49
CA PRO A 430 9.57 19.29 2.56
C PRO A 430 10.70 19.45 1.54
N GLN A 431 11.83 18.81 1.78
CA GLN A 431 12.99 18.81 0.90
C GLN A 431 12.63 18.42 -0.54
N ARG A 432 11.79 17.39 -0.71
CA ARG A 432 11.28 16.99 -2.01
C ARG A 432 9.91 17.61 -2.26
N SER A 433 9.88 18.67 -3.06
CA SER A 433 8.64 19.34 -3.45
C SER A 433 7.80 18.47 -4.39
N VAL A 434 6.65 18.03 -3.91
CA VAL A 434 5.66 17.26 -4.69
C VAL A 434 4.48 18.15 -5.03
N LEU A 435 4.15 18.23 -6.33
CA LEU A 435 2.94 18.88 -6.83
C LEU A 435 1.96 17.80 -7.31
N PHE A 436 0.68 18.02 -7.05
CA PHE A 436 -0.38 17.12 -7.48
C PHE A 436 -0.87 17.45 -8.89
N ALA A 437 -1.27 16.43 -9.64
CA ALA A 437 -1.87 16.61 -10.95
C ALA A 437 -3.16 17.45 -10.84
N GLY A 438 -3.29 18.45 -11.71
CA GLY A 438 -4.40 19.39 -11.68
C GLY A 438 -3.99 20.75 -12.26
N THR A 439 -4.27 21.84 -11.54
CA THR A 439 -3.85 23.19 -11.91
C THR A 439 -2.92 23.80 -10.83
N ILE A 440 -2.25 24.92 -11.13
CA ILE A 440 -1.52 25.67 -10.11
C ILE A 440 -2.48 26.10 -9.00
N ARG A 441 -3.66 26.64 -9.35
CA ARG A 441 -4.73 27.01 -8.41
C ARG A 441 -5.06 25.85 -7.48
N SER A 442 -5.35 24.66 -8.00
CA SER A 442 -5.70 23.51 -7.18
C SER A 442 -4.59 23.07 -6.23
N ASN A 443 -3.33 23.28 -6.59
CA ASN A 443 -2.19 23.03 -5.71
C ASN A 443 -2.03 24.10 -4.62
N LEU A 444 -2.25 25.38 -4.93
CA LEU A 444 -2.15 26.47 -3.97
C LEU A 444 -3.30 26.43 -2.94
N CYS A 445 -4.52 26.15 -3.39
CA CYS A 445 -5.71 26.05 -2.53
C CYS A 445 -5.71 24.78 -1.66
N TRP A 446 -4.65 23.97 -1.65
CA TRP A 446 -4.57 22.74 -0.86
C TRP A 446 -4.72 23.00 0.64
N ARG A 447 -4.18 24.11 1.12
CA ARG A 447 -4.19 24.50 2.51
C ARG A 447 -5.47 25.27 2.90
N ASP A 448 -5.94 26.12 2.00
CA ASP A 448 -7.20 26.87 2.13
C ASP A 448 -7.98 26.79 0.82
N PRO A 449 -8.99 25.90 0.75
CA PRO A 449 -9.82 25.74 -0.45
C PRO A 449 -10.63 26.98 -0.84
N ALA A 450 -10.86 27.91 0.11
CA ALA A 450 -11.64 29.11 -0.10
C ALA A 450 -10.76 30.36 -0.34
N ALA A 451 -9.44 30.20 -0.46
CA ALA A 451 -8.52 31.33 -0.66
C ALA A 451 -8.87 32.13 -1.92
N PRO A 452 -9.04 33.45 -1.82
CA PRO A 452 -9.29 34.31 -2.97
C PRO A 452 -8.04 34.45 -3.86
N ASP A 453 -8.23 34.81 -5.13
CA ASP A 453 -7.14 34.95 -6.09
C ASP A 453 -6.05 35.91 -5.64
N GLU A 454 -6.41 37.00 -4.95
CA GLU A 454 -5.46 37.96 -4.41
C GLU A 454 -4.50 37.33 -3.41
N ALA A 455 -4.99 36.41 -2.54
CA ALA A 455 -4.17 35.68 -1.59
C ALA A 455 -3.24 34.69 -2.30
N LEU A 456 -3.72 34.03 -3.36
CA LEU A 456 -2.90 33.14 -4.19
C LEU A 456 -1.76 33.89 -4.89
N TRP A 457 -2.07 35.05 -5.49
CA TRP A 457 -1.05 35.88 -6.12
C TRP A 457 -0.07 36.47 -5.10
N GLY A 458 -0.55 36.93 -3.92
CA GLY A 458 0.32 37.38 -2.83
C GLY A 458 1.30 36.32 -2.36
N ALA A 459 0.82 35.07 -2.21
CA ALA A 459 1.68 33.93 -1.86
C ALA A 459 2.70 33.60 -2.98
N LEU A 460 2.30 33.72 -4.26
CA LEU A 460 3.20 33.56 -5.41
C LEU A 460 4.23 34.68 -5.50
N ASP A 461 3.85 35.92 -5.25
CA ASP A 461 4.78 37.07 -5.24
C ASP A 461 5.81 36.90 -4.11
N THR A 462 5.37 36.56 -2.90
CA THR A 462 6.26 36.26 -1.76
C THR A 462 7.21 35.10 -2.08
N ALA A 463 6.71 34.03 -2.71
CA ALA A 463 7.52 32.87 -3.11
C ALA A 463 8.37 33.09 -4.37
N GLN A 464 8.40 34.31 -4.91
CA GLN A 464 9.12 34.66 -6.16
C GLN A 464 8.66 33.79 -7.35
N ALA A 465 7.40 33.41 -7.38
CA ALA A 465 6.83 32.53 -8.41
C ALA A 465 5.86 33.24 -9.35
N ALA A 466 5.38 34.44 -9.01
CA ALA A 466 4.34 35.13 -9.76
C ALA A 466 4.74 35.47 -11.19
N GLU A 467 6.00 35.87 -11.43
CA GLU A 467 6.49 36.24 -12.76
C GLU A 467 6.32 35.10 -13.76
N PHE A 468 6.84 33.91 -13.44
CA PHE A 468 6.74 32.79 -14.37
C PHE A 468 5.31 32.23 -14.47
N VAL A 469 4.48 32.33 -13.41
CA VAL A 469 3.08 31.91 -13.47
C VAL A 469 2.26 32.85 -14.36
N ARG A 470 2.47 34.17 -14.26
CA ARG A 470 1.84 35.17 -15.14
C ARG A 470 2.24 34.99 -16.62
N ALA A 471 3.47 34.51 -16.87
CA ALA A 471 3.94 34.21 -18.22
C ALA A 471 3.30 32.96 -18.85
N LEU A 472 2.64 32.12 -18.06
CA LEU A 472 1.92 30.96 -18.58
C LEU A 472 0.59 31.38 -19.23
N PRO A 473 0.18 30.77 -20.37
CA PRO A 473 -1.04 31.17 -21.10
C PRO A 473 -2.33 31.11 -20.26
N LYS A 474 -2.37 30.25 -19.24
CA LYS A 474 -3.53 30.05 -18.35
C LYS A 474 -3.30 30.54 -16.92
N GLY A 475 -2.16 31.19 -16.60
CA GLY A 475 -1.85 31.70 -15.29
C GLY A 475 -2.07 30.67 -14.16
N LEU A 476 -2.94 30.98 -13.19
CA LEU A 476 -3.29 30.07 -12.09
C LEU A 476 -3.93 28.76 -12.55
N ASP A 477 -4.60 28.75 -13.68
CA ASP A 477 -5.28 27.57 -14.21
C ASP A 477 -4.40 26.76 -15.17
N ALA A 478 -3.10 27.08 -15.22
CA ALA A 478 -2.12 26.30 -15.98
C ALA A 478 -2.02 24.86 -15.41
N PRO A 479 -1.95 23.82 -16.30
CA PRO A 479 -1.94 22.44 -15.89
C PRO A 479 -0.64 22.05 -15.19
N VAL A 480 -0.75 21.28 -14.13
CA VAL A 480 0.33 20.65 -13.39
C VAL A 480 0.28 19.13 -13.65
N ALA A 481 1.34 18.57 -14.21
CA ALA A 481 1.46 17.13 -14.37
C ALA A 481 1.74 16.45 -13.01
N ALA A 482 1.50 15.14 -12.90
CA ALA A 482 1.77 14.38 -11.69
C ALA A 482 3.25 14.53 -11.25
N GLY A 483 3.48 14.93 -10.00
CA GLY A 483 4.80 15.25 -9.48
C GLY A 483 5.40 16.58 -10.01
N GLY A 484 4.64 17.38 -10.75
CA GLY A 484 5.10 18.65 -11.31
C GLY A 484 6.21 18.51 -12.36
N THR A 485 6.23 17.40 -13.11
CA THR A 485 7.30 17.07 -14.05
C THR A 485 7.43 18.05 -15.22
N ASN A 486 6.40 18.85 -15.47
CA ASN A 486 6.39 19.93 -16.46
C ASN A 486 6.98 21.25 -15.96
N PHE A 487 7.45 21.32 -14.72
CA PHE A 487 8.14 22.47 -14.14
C PHE A 487 9.60 22.14 -13.81
N SER A 488 10.48 23.16 -13.83
CA SER A 488 11.86 23.00 -13.36
C SER A 488 11.91 22.74 -11.84
N GLY A 489 13.04 22.26 -11.32
CA GLY A 489 13.23 22.04 -9.88
C GLY A 489 12.94 23.29 -9.05
N GLY A 490 13.51 24.42 -9.42
CA GLY A 490 13.28 25.69 -8.72
C GLY A 490 11.84 26.22 -8.85
N GLN A 491 11.18 26.01 -10.00
CA GLN A 491 9.77 26.38 -10.16
C GLN A 491 8.87 25.53 -9.25
N ARG A 492 9.09 24.19 -9.20
CA ARG A 492 8.36 23.32 -8.27
C ARG A 492 8.53 23.73 -6.81
N GLN A 493 9.77 24.06 -6.44
CA GLN A 493 10.10 24.49 -5.08
C GLN A 493 9.37 25.78 -4.71
N ARG A 494 9.41 26.80 -5.59
CA ARG A 494 8.71 28.07 -5.38
C ARG A 494 7.19 27.88 -5.29
N LEU A 495 6.60 27.03 -6.13
CA LEU A 495 5.17 26.69 -6.02
C LEU A 495 4.83 25.95 -4.72
N ALA A 496 5.71 25.09 -4.22
CA ALA A 496 5.51 24.43 -2.92
C ALA A 496 5.61 25.42 -1.75
N ILE A 497 6.53 26.39 -1.82
CA ILE A 497 6.62 27.47 -0.83
C ILE A 497 5.36 28.35 -0.91
N ALA A 498 4.92 28.76 -2.11
CA ALA A 498 3.68 29.51 -2.27
C ALA A 498 2.47 28.78 -1.66
N ARG A 499 2.35 27.47 -1.92
CA ARG A 499 1.30 26.62 -1.30
C ARG A 499 1.34 26.64 0.22
N ALA A 500 2.53 26.64 0.81
CA ALA A 500 2.70 26.68 2.26
C ALA A 500 2.31 28.02 2.87
N LEU A 501 2.46 29.13 2.11
CA LEU A 501 2.14 30.49 2.54
C LEU A 501 0.63 30.80 2.46
N VAL A 502 -0.13 30.14 1.59
CA VAL A 502 -1.59 30.31 1.52
C VAL A 502 -2.21 29.94 2.87
N GLY A 503 -3.12 30.78 3.38
CA GLY A 503 -3.74 30.62 4.70
C GLY A 503 -2.89 31.16 5.85
N SER A 504 -1.86 31.96 5.58
CA SER A 504 -1.06 32.78 6.53
C SER A 504 -0.61 31.99 7.78
N PRO A 505 0.31 31.00 7.65
CA PRO A 505 0.79 30.24 8.81
C PRO A 505 1.51 31.13 9.82
N ARG A 506 1.44 30.77 11.09
CA ARG A 506 2.21 31.43 12.16
C ARG A 506 3.65 30.94 12.23
N LEU A 507 3.88 29.68 11.82
CA LEU A 507 5.18 29.02 11.79
C LEU A 507 5.39 28.36 10.42
N LEU A 508 6.45 28.78 9.69
CA LEU A 508 6.87 28.22 8.42
C LEU A 508 8.16 27.42 8.61
N MET A 509 8.13 26.15 8.25
CA MET A 509 9.29 25.27 8.30
C MET A 509 9.73 24.89 6.88
N LEU A 510 11.01 25.14 6.56
CA LEU A 510 11.61 24.93 5.25
C LEU A 510 12.73 23.90 5.36
N ASP A 511 12.51 22.69 4.83
CA ASP A 511 13.52 21.62 4.82
C ASP A 511 14.32 21.67 3.51
N ASP A 512 15.55 22.16 3.60
CA ASP A 512 16.53 22.35 2.48
C ASP A 512 15.89 22.99 1.23
N SER A 513 14.90 23.84 1.46
CA SER A 513 14.01 24.37 0.42
C SER A 513 14.68 25.42 -0.47
N TYR A 514 15.87 25.86 -0.14
CA TYR A 514 16.65 26.81 -0.95
C TYR A 514 17.64 26.12 -1.90
N SER A 515 17.88 24.81 -1.74
CA SER A 515 18.93 24.09 -2.50
C SER A 515 18.71 24.07 -4.02
N ALA A 516 17.46 24.12 -4.47
CA ALA A 516 17.09 24.12 -5.88
C ALA A 516 16.99 25.53 -6.50
N LEU A 517 17.24 26.58 -5.71
CA LEU A 517 17.15 27.98 -6.15
C LEU A 517 18.54 28.55 -6.48
N ASP A 518 18.59 29.48 -7.42
CA ASP A 518 19.76 30.32 -7.66
C ASP A 518 19.91 31.37 -6.55
N VAL A 519 21.13 31.87 -6.36
CA VAL A 519 21.50 32.76 -5.25
C VAL A 519 20.63 34.03 -5.23
N ARG A 520 20.31 34.59 -6.42
CA ARG A 520 19.50 35.80 -6.53
C ARG A 520 18.06 35.55 -6.08
N THR A 521 17.44 34.49 -6.56
CA THR A 521 16.08 34.10 -6.18
C THR A 521 16.00 33.73 -4.70
N GLU A 522 17.00 33.02 -4.16
CA GLU A 522 17.10 32.70 -2.73
C GLU A 522 17.14 33.99 -1.87
N ALA A 523 17.97 34.97 -2.23
CA ALA A 523 18.07 36.24 -1.50
C ALA A 523 16.74 37.04 -1.54
N ALA A 524 16.13 37.14 -2.72
CA ALA A 524 14.84 37.82 -2.90
C ALA A 524 13.71 37.13 -2.09
N LEU A 525 13.66 35.79 -2.10
CA LEU A 525 12.68 35.01 -1.32
C LEU A 525 12.85 35.26 0.18
N ARG A 526 14.09 35.21 0.69
CA ARG A 526 14.34 35.49 2.12
C ARG A 526 13.92 36.90 2.51
N GLN A 527 14.21 37.87 1.68
CA GLN A 527 13.81 39.27 1.91
C GLN A 527 12.27 39.38 1.90
N ALA A 528 11.58 38.75 0.96
CA ALA A 528 10.14 38.75 0.88
C ALA A 528 9.49 38.05 2.10
N LEU A 529 10.05 36.94 2.58
CA LEU A 529 9.58 36.25 3.79
C LEU A 529 9.81 37.05 5.07
N ALA A 530 10.86 37.89 5.13
CA ALA A 530 11.17 38.71 6.30
C ALA A 530 10.26 39.97 6.39
N HIS A 531 9.81 40.52 5.26
CA HIS A 531 9.12 41.80 5.21
C HIS A 531 7.69 41.74 4.62
N GLY A 532 7.33 40.65 3.95
CA GLY A 532 6.09 40.52 3.19
C GLY A 532 4.92 39.85 3.93
N ALA A 533 5.11 39.35 5.13
CA ALA A 533 4.04 38.71 5.89
C ALA A 533 3.22 39.77 6.66
N PRO A 534 1.86 39.71 6.63
CA PRO A 534 1.00 40.66 7.34
C PRO A 534 1.08 40.57 8.87
N ALA A 535 1.70 39.52 9.41
CA ALA A 535 2.00 39.30 10.83
C ALA A 535 3.43 38.73 10.97
N PRO A 536 4.09 38.84 12.13
CA PRO A 536 5.44 38.32 12.34
C PRO A 536 5.46 36.80 12.15
N LEU A 537 5.96 36.36 10.98
CA LEU A 537 6.10 34.96 10.60
C LEU A 537 7.30 34.35 11.32
N THR A 538 7.07 33.36 12.17
CA THR A 538 8.15 32.56 12.74
C THR A 538 8.66 31.57 11.68
N GLN A 539 9.99 31.43 11.54
CA GLN A 539 10.56 30.59 10.51
C GLN A 539 11.57 29.59 11.09
N VAL A 540 11.55 28.37 10.57
CA VAL A 540 12.61 27.38 10.78
C VAL A 540 13.17 27.01 9.42
N VAL A 541 14.46 27.31 9.21
CA VAL A 541 15.16 27.05 7.95
C VAL A 541 16.21 25.97 8.17
N VAL A 542 15.93 24.79 7.68
CA VAL A 542 16.90 23.68 7.67
C VAL A 542 17.72 23.76 6.38
N SER A 543 19.04 23.78 6.50
CA SER A 543 19.92 23.77 5.34
C SER A 543 21.27 23.13 5.67
N GLN A 544 21.96 22.68 4.61
CA GLN A 544 23.37 22.32 4.66
C GLN A 544 24.28 23.51 4.30
N ARG A 545 23.71 24.61 3.74
CA ARG A 545 24.45 25.79 3.31
C ARG A 545 24.45 26.85 4.41
N VAL A 546 25.65 27.31 4.78
CA VAL A 546 25.81 28.42 5.74
C VAL A 546 25.11 29.68 5.22
N SER A 547 25.19 29.96 3.89
CA SER A 547 24.54 31.13 3.28
C SER A 547 23.05 31.21 3.52
N ALA A 548 22.37 30.07 3.67
CA ALA A 548 20.94 30.01 3.91
C ALA A 548 20.54 30.38 5.34
N VAL A 549 21.40 30.11 6.33
CA VAL A 549 21.07 30.27 7.75
C VAL A 549 21.85 31.39 8.46
N ARG A 550 22.93 31.93 7.84
CA ARG A 550 23.82 32.90 8.50
C ARG A 550 23.16 34.17 9.05
N ASN A 551 22.03 34.57 8.44
CA ASN A 551 21.28 35.76 8.85
C ASN A 551 20.11 35.44 9.79
N ALA A 552 19.96 34.19 10.24
CA ALA A 552 18.97 33.82 11.22
C ALA A 552 19.30 34.43 12.60
N GLN A 553 18.29 34.76 13.39
CA GLN A 553 18.46 35.26 14.75
C GLN A 553 19.10 34.22 15.68
N ALA A 554 18.85 32.94 15.42
CA ALA A 554 19.53 31.84 16.08
C ALA A 554 19.83 30.74 15.07
N ILE A 555 20.96 30.06 15.24
CA ILE A 555 21.37 28.91 14.45
C ILE A 555 21.60 27.75 15.42
N ALA A 556 20.88 26.66 15.19
CA ALA A 556 21.09 25.38 15.88
C ALA A 556 22.03 24.50 15.05
N VAL A 557 23.17 24.13 15.62
CA VAL A 557 24.14 23.25 14.97
C VAL A 557 23.93 21.83 15.48
N LEU A 558 23.58 20.93 14.56
CA LEU A 558 23.37 19.53 14.86
C LEU A 558 24.54 18.67 14.39
N ASP A 559 25.02 17.83 15.28
CA ASP A 559 26.01 16.81 14.95
C ASP A 559 25.65 15.49 15.63
N HIS A 560 25.62 14.39 14.84
CA HIS A 560 25.27 13.04 15.30
C HIS A 560 24.01 12.98 16.21
N GLY A 561 22.95 13.71 15.84
CA GLY A 561 21.69 13.75 16.60
C GLY A 561 21.72 14.59 17.88
N ARG A 562 22.76 15.38 18.11
CA ARG A 562 22.90 16.25 19.28
C ARG A 562 23.00 17.71 18.88
N LEU A 563 22.50 18.59 19.72
CA LEU A 563 22.67 20.04 19.60
C LEU A 563 24.05 20.41 20.17
N VAL A 564 25.01 20.75 19.28
CA VAL A 564 26.39 21.06 19.66
C VAL A 564 26.66 22.56 19.72
N GLY A 565 25.74 23.40 19.22
CA GLY A 565 25.84 24.84 19.31
C GLY A 565 24.48 25.51 19.04
N LEU A 566 24.20 26.59 19.75
CA LEU A 566 23.04 27.46 19.54
C LEU A 566 23.48 28.91 19.76
N GLY A 567 23.22 29.78 18.78
CA GLY A 567 23.57 31.19 18.84
C GLY A 567 23.54 31.85 17.47
N THR A 568 24.00 33.07 17.38
CA THR A 568 24.16 33.81 16.12
C THR A 568 25.35 33.29 15.30
N HIS A 569 25.43 33.66 14.02
CA HIS A 569 26.56 33.30 13.16
C HIS A 569 27.92 33.69 13.79
N ASN A 570 28.03 34.88 14.35
CA ASN A 570 29.30 35.38 14.91
C ASN A 570 29.67 34.64 16.22
N GLU A 571 28.69 34.36 17.07
CA GLU A 571 28.92 33.61 18.32
C GLU A 571 29.36 32.18 18.01
N LEU A 572 28.67 31.49 17.10
CA LEU A 572 29.00 30.12 16.73
C LEU A 572 30.36 30.03 16.00
N ALA A 573 30.66 31.02 15.19
CA ALA A 573 31.97 31.10 14.54
C ALA A 573 33.11 31.22 15.58
N ALA A 574 32.88 31.86 16.73
CA ALA A 574 33.84 31.95 17.81
C ALA A 574 33.86 30.73 18.74
N THR A 575 32.73 30.12 19.03
CA THR A 575 32.58 29.13 20.12
C THR A 575 32.39 27.68 19.65
N CYS A 576 31.81 27.43 18.45
CA CYS A 576 31.48 26.10 17.99
C CYS A 576 32.46 25.60 16.91
N GLU A 577 33.23 24.57 17.24
CA GLU A 577 34.22 23.97 16.33
C GLU A 577 33.56 23.38 15.07
N VAL A 578 32.49 22.60 15.24
CA VAL A 578 31.73 21.98 14.15
C VAL A 578 31.17 23.04 13.19
N TYR A 579 30.67 24.17 13.70
CA TYR A 579 30.21 25.27 12.86
C TYR A 579 31.33 25.92 12.06
N ARG A 580 32.50 26.11 12.65
CA ARG A 580 33.68 26.62 11.96
C ARG A 580 34.16 25.70 10.84
N GLU A 581 34.17 24.38 11.09
CA GLU A 581 34.50 23.40 10.07
C GLU A 581 33.54 23.48 8.87
N ILE A 582 32.21 23.59 9.14
CA ILE A 582 31.20 23.76 8.10
C ILE A 582 31.45 25.07 7.32
N CYS A 583 31.71 26.18 8.01
CA CYS A 583 32.05 27.47 7.36
C CYS A 583 33.30 27.38 6.48
N THR A 584 34.35 26.76 7.01
CA THR A 584 35.64 26.61 6.29
C THR A 584 35.46 25.75 5.04
N SER A 585 34.71 24.64 5.16
CA SER A 585 34.43 23.74 4.03
C SER A 585 33.66 24.45 2.91
N GLN A 586 32.88 25.49 3.24
CA GLN A 586 32.06 26.27 2.30
C GLN A 586 32.71 27.61 1.92
N GLN A 587 33.98 27.84 2.30
CA GLN A 587 34.73 29.06 2.01
C GLN A 587 34.03 30.35 2.51
N VAL A 588 33.27 30.25 3.60
CA VAL A 588 32.66 31.43 4.24
C VAL A 588 33.67 32.04 5.20
N SER A 589 33.94 33.34 5.02
CA SER A 589 34.88 34.08 5.88
C SER A 589 34.38 34.06 7.32
N VAL A 590 35.17 33.48 8.21
CA VAL A 590 34.94 33.49 9.65
C VAL A 590 35.89 34.51 10.28
N PRO A 591 35.42 35.39 11.18
CA PRO A 591 36.32 36.30 11.90
C PRO A 591 37.45 35.50 12.58
N PRO A 592 38.69 35.99 12.56
CA PRO A 592 39.78 35.31 13.26
C PRO A 592 39.44 35.20 14.73
N VAL A 593 39.59 33.98 15.30
CA VAL A 593 39.47 33.74 16.74
C VAL A 593 40.57 34.57 17.41
N LEU A 594 40.17 35.58 18.18
CA LEU A 594 41.11 36.24 19.12
C LEU A 594 41.57 35.15 20.09
N SER A 595 42.75 34.60 19.87
CA SER A 595 43.36 33.65 20.78
C SER A 595 43.49 34.30 22.13
N HIS A 596 43.14 33.62 23.21
CA HIS A 596 43.36 34.07 24.61
C HIS A 596 44.84 34.42 24.93
N ALA A 597 45.75 34.23 23.99
CA ALA A 597 47.15 34.65 24.11
C ALA A 597 47.34 36.16 23.92
N ALA A 598 46.44 36.87 23.21
CA ALA A 598 46.60 38.32 22.96
C ALA A 598 46.15 39.21 24.14
N CYS A 599 45.48 38.68 25.16
CA CYS A 599 45.09 39.44 26.35
C CYS A 599 46.21 39.52 27.43
N ARG A 600 47.36 38.87 27.23
CA ARG A 600 48.49 38.94 28.16
C ARG A 600 49.57 39.95 27.80
N GLU A 601 49.55 40.48 26.58
CA GLU A 601 50.59 41.48 26.14
C GLU A 601 50.16 42.96 26.28
N VAL A 602 48.98 43.25 26.84
CA VAL A 602 48.57 44.67 27.11
C VAL A 602 48.55 44.98 28.62
N ALA A 603 49.05 44.06 29.44
CA ALA A 603 49.14 44.26 30.90
C ALA A 603 50.57 44.17 31.44
N GLU A 604 51.61 44.42 30.62
CA GLU A 604 52.95 44.76 31.07
C GLU A 604 53.36 46.20 30.70
#